data_1c834dd1c3cf98484f33fdf66bc8b47a
#
_entry.id   1c834dd1c3cf98484f33fdf66bc8b47a
#
_cell.length_a   1.000
_cell.length_b   1.000
_cell.length_c   1.000
_cell.angle_alpha   90.00
_cell.angle_beta   90.00
_cell.angle_gamma   90.00
#
_symmetry.space_group_name_H-M   'P 1'
#
loop_
_entity.id
_entity.type
_entity.pdbx_description
1 polymer ?
#
loop_
_entity_poly.entity_id
_entity_poly.type
_entity_poly.pdbx_seq_one_letter_code
_entity_poly.pdbx_strand_id
1 'polypeptide(L)'
;GVYESVRIHAVPTQNTIGNSTLSLRIVRPKLVLHEGNFETFAPTFMLEFFRILMETRNNIVISGETGTGKTEFLKLLFSFIRFEHKAIMIEDVPETHVKTLFPDKDVYSWLTGNGVTVTDLIEAALRNNPRWIMISELRGMEAYEMIQAVFSGHHVVTSLHSVDAETSPKRLVNMSKMGYQFDEKSFEEDILRYFNFGCHIKRLVVKTTKQGNVKINRVIRYLAKVVEYLPEGSRMVFEQKYQNGKFTYSTGSLSDQFYEKLAENDITYKLPDFKDVVAVKQGLIISR
;
A
#
# COMPACT_ATOMS: atom_id res chain seq x y z
N GLY A 1 -17.58 -10.31 19.33
CA GLY A 1 -16.44 -9.91 20.16
C GLY A 1 -15.36 -9.27 19.29
N VAL A 2 -14.73 -8.22 19.78
CA VAL A 2 -13.60 -7.56 19.10
C VAL A 2 -12.37 -8.43 19.35
N TYR A 3 -11.88 -9.12 18.31
CA TYR A 3 -10.67 -9.90 18.43
C TYR A 3 -9.45 -8.99 18.19
N GLU A 4 -8.66 -8.77 19.24
CA GLU A 4 -7.35 -8.12 19.13
C GLU A 4 -6.31 -9.19 18.75
N SER A 5 -5.46 -8.88 17.77
CA SER A 5 -4.31 -9.71 17.44
C SER A 5 -3.08 -9.18 18.17
N VAL A 6 -2.35 -10.05 18.82
CA VAL A 6 -1.08 -9.72 19.48
C VAL A 6 0.06 -10.45 18.78
N ARG A 7 0.95 -9.71 18.15
CA ARG A 7 2.20 -10.24 17.61
C ARG A 7 3.26 -10.24 18.70
N ILE A 8 3.79 -11.41 19.01
CA ILE A 8 4.84 -11.60 20.01
C ILE A 8 6.12 -12.00 19.29
N HIS A 9 7.19 -11.26 19.54
CA HIS A 9 8.54 -11.61 19.10
C HIS A 9 9.45 -11.65 20.31
N ALA A 10 10.01 -12.82 20.57
CA ALA A 10 10.92 -13.06 21.69
C ALA A 10 12.28 -13.55 21.20
N VAL A 11 13.36 -13.01 21.74
CA VAL A 11 14.71 -13.51 21.54
C VAL A 11 15.25 -13.97 22.89
N PRO A 12 15.55 -15.27 23.06
CA PRO A 12 16.02 -15.81 24.34
C PRO A 12 17.46 -15.36 24.66
N THR A 13 17.86 -15.48 25.91
CA THR A 13 19.19 -15.08 26.41
C THR A 13 20.36 -15.74 25.67
N GLN A 14 20.17 -16.92 25.12
CA GLN A 14 21.17 -17.63 24.31
C GLN A 14 21.61 -16.86 23.05
N ASN A 15 20.71 -15.96 22.54
CA ASN A 15 20.89 -15.19 21.31
C ASN A 15 20.98 -13.68 21.56
N THR A 16 21.13 -13.26 22.84
CA THR A 16 21.23 -11.85 23.23
C THR A 16 22.39 -11.64 24.18
N ILE A 17 22.95 -10.43 24.18
CA ILE A 17 23.93 -10.00 25.18
C ILE A 17 23.15 -9.42 26.36
N GLY A 18 23.13 -10.13 27.49
CA GLY A 18 22.40 -9.73 28.70
C GLY A 18 21.07 -10.48 28.86
N ASN A 19 19.95 -9.78 28.81
CA ASN A 19 18.62 -10.36 29.06
C ASN A 19 17.87 -10.71 27.79
N SER A 20 16.94 -11.68 27.87
CA SER A 20 15.97 -11.96 26.79
C SER A 20 15.21 -10.69 26.40
N THR A 21 14.92 -10.54 25.11
CA THR A 21 14.11 -9.42 24.62
C THR A 21 12.72 -9.88 24.20
N LEU A 22 11.72 -9.08 24.52
CA LEU A 22 10.31 -9.32 24.16
C LEU A 22 9.74 -8.08 23.48
N SER A 23 9.17 -8.26 22.30
CA SER A 23 8.42 -7.23 21.60
C SER A 23 6.97 -7.67 21.45
N LEU A 24 6.06 -6.84 21.90
CA LEU A 24 4.61 -7.05 21.77
C LEU A 24 4.03 -5.98 20.86
N ARG A 25 3.31 -6.38 19.81
CA ARG A 25 2.56 -5.48 18.94
C ARG A 25 1.10 -5.87 18.97
N ILE A 26 0.26 -4.98 19.50
CA ILE A 26 -1.18 -5.14 19.54
C ILE A 26 -1.76 -4.53 18.27
N VAL A 27 -2.53 -5.33 17.52
CA VAL A 27 -3.24 -4.90 16.32
C VAL A 27 -4.73 -5.00 16.59
N ARG A 28 -5.44 -3.90 16.38
CA ARG A 28 -6.88 -3.80 16.61
C ARG A 28 -7.63 -3.72 15.30
N PRO A 29 -8.84 -4.30 15.19
CA PRO A 29 -9.71 -4.15 14.03
C PRO A 29 -10.25 -2.71 13.98
N LYS A 30 -9.40 -1.78 13.54
CA LYS A 30 -9.72 -0.36 13.42
C LYS A 30 -9.21 0.17 12.09
N LEU A 31 -10.04 0.92 11.39
CA LEU A 31 -9.64 1.71 10.24
C LEU A 31 -9.07 3.05 10.74
N VAL A 32 -7.74 3.14 10.81
CA VAL A 32 -7.05 4.34 11.33
C VAL A 32 -7.03 5.45 10.29
N LEU A 33 -6.74 5.11 9.04
CA LEU A 33 -6.87 6.02 7.90
C LEU A 33 -8.22 5.76 7.23
N HIS A 34 -9.07 6.76 7.20
CA HIS A 34 -10.40 6.71 6.59
C HIS A 34 -10.74 8.05 5.93
N GLU A 35 -11.81 8.09 5.17
CA GLU A 35 -12.22 9.27 4.40
C GLU A 35 -12.32 10.55 5.26
N GLY A 36 -12.88 10.46 6.46
CA GLY A 36 -13.06 11.59 7.36
C GLY A 36 -11.77 12.19 7.92
N ASN A 37 -10.61 11.53 7.76
CA ASN A 37 -9.32 12.06 8.18
C ASN A 37 -8.25 12.04 7.09
N PHE A 38 -8.64 11.70 5.85
CA PHE A 38 -7.72 11.55 4.72
C PHE A 38 -6.87 12.81 4.46
N GLU A 39 -7.43 13.99 4.68
CA GLU A 39 -6.72 15.27 4.52
C GLU A 39 -5.48 15.41 5.45
N THR A 40 -5.37 14.59 6.49
CA THR A 40 -4.17 14.51 7.33
C THR A 40 -3.06 13.66 6.70
N PHE A 41 -3.36 12.93 5.62
CA PHE A 41 -2.45 12.05 4.90
C PHE A 41 -2.09 12.59 3.51
N ALA A 42 -3.09 13.09 2.79
CA ALA A 42 -2.94 13.71 1.47
C ALA A 42 -4.11 14.69 1.21
N PRO A 43 -4.01 15.62 0.24
CA PRO A 43 -5.13 16.48 -0.16
C PRO A 43 -6.36 15.65 -0.56
N THR A 44 -7.57 16.17 -0.27
CA THR A 44 -8.83 15.44 -0.42
C THR A 44 -9.13 15.00 -1.85
N PHE A 45 -8.68 15.74 -2.88
CA PHE A 45 -8.85 15.32 -4.28
C PHE A 45 -8.15 13.99 -4.60
N MET A 46 -7.11 13.63 -3.86
CA MET A 46 -6.46 12.32 -4.00
C MET A 46 -7.33 11.17 -3.47
N LEU A 47 -8.27 11.43 -2.57
CA LEU A 47 -9.23 10.42 -2.12
C LEU A 47 -10.15 10.00 -3.25
N GLU A 48 -10.68 10.96 -4.01
CA GLU A 48 -11.49 10.72 -5.21
C GLU A 48 -10.68 9.97 -6.27
N PHE A 49 -9.44 10.39 -6.50
CA PHE A 49 -8.53 9.69 -7.41
C PHE A 49 -8.38 8.21 -7.04
N PHE A 50 -8.13 7.89 -5.77
CA PHE A 50 -8.01 6.48 -5.33
C PHE A 50 -9.32 5.70 -5.45
N ARG A 51 -10.48 6.32 -5.23
CA ARG A 51 -11.77 5.68 -5.50
C ARG A 51 -11.89 5.29 -6.97
N ILE A 52 -11.55 6.21 -7.87
CA ILE A 52 -11.55 5.98 -9.31
C ILE A 52 -10.58 4.85 -9.68
N LEU A 53 -9.37 4.83 -9.12
CA LEU A 53 -8.41 3.75 -9.36
C LEU A 53 -8.97 2.38 -8.99
N MET A 54 -9.66 2.28 -7.85
CA MET A 54 -10.27 1.02 -7.41
C MET A 54 -11.50 0.65 -8.22
N GLU A 55 -12.32 1.60 -8.61
CA GLU A 55 -13.48 1.39 -9.45
C GLU A 55 -13.10 0.91 -10.86
N THR A 56 -12.11 1.53 -11.46
CA THR A 56 -11.55 1.13 -12.76
C THR A 56 -10.53 0.00 -12.67
N ARG A 57 -10.41 -0.61 -11.52
CA ARG A 57 -9.64 -1.86 -11.29
C ARG A 57 -8.18 -1.74 -11.71
N ASN A 58 -7.45 -0.80 -11.12
CA ASN A 58 -6.03 -0.65 -11.35
C ASN A 58 -5.19 -1.46 -10.37
N ASN A 59 -4.12 -2.04 -10.86
CA ASN A 59 -3.11 -2.72 -10.05
C ASN A 59 -2.23 -1.68 -9.37
N ILE A 60 -2.08 -1.77 -8.04
CA ILE A 60 -1.41 -0.75 -7.24
C ILE A 60 -0.33 -1.37 -6.36
N VAL A 61 0.86 -0.79 -6.40
CA VAL A 61 1.96 -1.11 -5.49
C VAL A 61 2.13 0.01 -4.47
N ILE A 62 2.09 -0.34 -3.19
CA ILE A 62 2.30 0.59 -2.08
C ILE A 62 3.72 0.40 -1.53
N SER A 63 4.55 1.41 -1.59
CA SER A 63 5.93 1.37 -1.11
C SER A 63 6.16 2.28 0.10
N GLY A 64 7.20 2.00 0.86
CA GLY A 64 7.61 2.79 2.01
C GLY A 64 8.33 1.95 3.07
N GLU A 65 9.03 2.62 3.97
CA GLU A 65 9.74 1.99 5.08
C GLU A 65 8.79 1.32 6.09
N THR A 66 9.37 0.57 7.04
CA THR A 66 8.61 -0.02 8.15
C THR A 66 7.92 1.06 9.00
N GLY A 67 6.64 0.86 9.29
CA GLY A 67 5.86 1.77 10.13
C GLY A 67 5.41 3.06 9.45
N THR A 68 5.50 3.15 8.11
CA THR A 68 4.97 4.30 7.35
C THR A 68 3.45 4.30 7.22
N GLY A 69 2.78 3.17 7.44
CA GLY A 69 1.32 3.05 7.36
C GLY A 69 0.82 2.42 6.07
N LYS A 70 1.65 1.63 5.36
CA LYS A 70 1.26 0.89 4.15
C LYS A 70 -0.02 0.06 4.35
N THR A 71 -0.08 -0.71 5.45
CA THR A 71 -1.24 -1.54 5.79
C THR A 71 -2.50 -0.70 6.02
N GLU A 72 -2.39 0.48 6.65
CA GLU A 72 -3.54 1.37 6.84
C GLU A 72 -4.05 1.95 5.51
N PHE A 73 -3.14 2.31 4.61
CA PHE A 73 -3.52 2.78 3.29
C PHE A 73 -4.11 1.65 2.43
N LEU A 74 -3.57 0.43 2.53
CA LEU A 74 -4.13 -0.75 1.87
C LEU A 74 -5.56 -1.04 2.36
N LYS A 75 -5.84 -0.91 3.67
CA LYS A 75 -7.21 -1.03 4.22
C LYS A 75 -8.15 0.05 3.69
N LEU A 76 -7.67 1.28 3.52
CA LEU A 76 -8.45 2.35 2.90
C LEU A 76 -8.78 2.00 1.44
N LEU A 77 -7.82 1.56 0.65
CA LEU A 77 -8.09 1.12 -0.73
C LEU A 77 -9.08 -0.05 -0.76
N PHE A 78 -8.94 -1.01 0.17
CA PHE A 78 -9.89 -2.11 0.31
C PHE A 78 -11.33 -1.60 0.56
N SER A 79 -11.50 -0.50 1.30
CA SER A 79 -12.83 0.06 1.57
C SER A 79 -13.56 0.49 0.29
N PHE A 80 -12.84 0.82 -0.78
CA PHE A 80 -13.41 1.23 -2.07
C PHE A 80 -13.76 0.07 -3.00
N ILE A 81 -13.36 -1.17 -2.67
CA ILE A 81 -13.79 -2.35 -3.44
C ILE A 81 -15.31 -2.47 -3.31
N ARG A 82 -15.99 -2.64 -4.43
CA ARG A 82 -17.45 -2.83 -4.46
C ARG A 82 -17.84 -4.12 -3.74
N PHE A 83 -19.00 -4.14 -3.06
CA PHE A 83 -19.41 -5.28 -2.23
C PHE A 83 -19.62 -6.57 -3.03
N GLU A 84 -20.02 -6.46 -4.31
CA GLU A 84 -20.22 -7.59 -5.23
C GLU A 84 -18.91 -8.17 -5.79
N HIS A 85 -17.79 -7.52 -5.56
CA HIS A 85 -16.49 -8.01 -6.01
C HIS A 85 -15.86 -8.90 -4.94
N LYS A 86 -15.71 -10.19 -5.25
CA LYS A 86 -14.96 -11.10 -4.39
C LYS A 86 -13.51 -10.63 -4.26
N ALA A 87 -13.05 -10.49 -3.04
CA ALA A 87 -11.67 -10.13 -2.70
C ALA A 87 -11.04 -11.18 -1.79
N ILE A 88 -9.78 -11.50 -2.06
CA ILE A 88 -8.97 -12.37 -1.20
C ILE A 88 -7.85 -11.53 -0.61
N MET A 89 -7.79 -11.46 0.72
CA MET A 89 -6.71 -10.84 1.47
C MET A 89 -5.75 -11.91 1.97
N ILE A 90 -4.47 -11.82 1.59
CA ILE A 90 -3.41 -12.73 2.00
C ILE A 90 -2.45 -12.00 2.94
N GLU A 91 -2.19 -12.58 4.11
CA GLU A 91 -1.38 -11.98 5.17
C GLU A 91 -0.51 -13.03 5.87
N ASP A 92 0.66 -12.62 6.35
CA ASP A 92 1.48 -13.44 7.26
C ASP A 92 0.98 -13.35 8.70
N VAL A 93 0.42 -12.21 9.06
CA VAL A 93 -0.13 -11.92 10.38
C VAL A 93 -1.43 -11.14 10.20
N PRO A 94 -2.49 -11.44 10.95
CA PRO A 94 -3.79 -10.79 10.80
C PRO A 94 -3.72 -9.31 11.27
N GLU A 95 -3.24 -8.44 10.40
CA GLU A 95 -3.10 -6.99 10.67
C GLU A 95 -4.21 -6.16 10.04
N THR A 96 -4.79 -6.61 8.91
CA THR A 96 -5.77 -5.82 8.18
C THR A 96 -7.17 -5.90 8.76
N HIS A 97 -7.56 -7.08 9.28
CA HIS A 97 -8.90 -7.35 9.81
C HIS A 97 -10.05 -6.98 8.83
N VAL A 98 -9.83 -7.06 7.52
CA VAL A 98 -10.79 -6.60 6.51
C VAL A 98 -12.15 -7.28 6.62
N LYS A 99 -12.19 -8.57 6.99
CA LYS A 99 -13.44 -9.30 7.18
C LYS A 99 -14.27 -8.77 8.35
N THR A 100 -13.62 -8.29 9.41
CA THR A 100 -14.27 -7.67 10.58
C THR A 100 -14.68 -6.23 10.29
N LEU A 101 -13.83 -5.49 9.56
CA LEU A 101 -14.06 -4.08 9.25
C LEU A 101 -15.13 -3.89 8.17
N PHE A 102 -15.27 -4.85 7.26
CA PHE A 102 -16.16 -4.77 6.11
C PHE A 102 -17.00 -6.05 5.99
N PRO A 103 -17.90 -6.33 6.95
CA PRO A 103 -18.64 -7.60 7.02
C PRO A 103 -19.58 -7.84 5.83
N ASP A 104 -20.02 -6.76 5.17
CA ASP A 104 -20.95 -6.81 4.03
C ASP A 104 -20.25 -7.10 2.70
N LYS A 105 -18.92 -7.13 2.65
CA LYS A 105 -18.15 -7.43 1.44
C LYS A 105 -17.89 -8.94 1.30
N ASP A 106 -17.89 -9.43 0.05
CA ASP A 106 -17.45 -10.79 -0.27
C ASP A 106 -15.93 -10.89 -0.15
N VAL A 107 -15.45 -11.18 1.07
CA VAL A 107 -14.04 -11.23 1.38
C VAL A 107 -13.62 -12.51 2.09
N TYR A 108 -12.53 -13.10 1.61
CA TYR A 108 -11.78 -14.14 2.28
C TYR A 108 -10.46 -13.56 2.82
N SER A 109 -10.20 -13.80 4.11
CA SER A 109 -8.92 -13.46 4.74
C SER A 109 -8.15 -14.76 5.01
N TRP A 110 -7.02 -14.89 4.36
CA TRP A 110 -6.16 -16.07 4.44
C TRP A 110 -4.83 -15.71 5.10
N LEU A 111 -4.34 -16.63 5.92
CA LEU A 111 -3.09 -16.47 6.66
C LEU A 111 -2.10 -17.56 6.25
N THR A 112 -0.84 -17.19 6.11
CA THR A 112 0.26 -18.13 6.00
C THR A 112 0.46 -18.88 7.33
N GLY A 113 1.17 -19.97 7.31
CA GLY A 113 1.49 -20.75 8.49
C GLY A 113 1.21 -22.23 8.29
N ASN A 114 1.66 -23.06 9.23
CA ASN A 114 1.51 -24.53 9.17
C ASN A 114 2.04 -25.15 7.86
N GLY A 115 3.12 -24.57 7.30
CA GLY A 115 3.71 -25.00 6.04
C GLY A 115 3.10 -24.38 4.78
N VAL A 116 2.03 -23.57 4.90
CA VAL A 116 1.41 -22.86 3.78
C VAL A 116 2.08 -21.51 3.60
N THR A 117 2.56 -21.23 2.41
CA THR A 117 3.26 -19.99 2.02
C THR A 117 2.33 -18.99 1.35
N VAL A 118 2.82 -17.74 1.14
CA VAL A 118 2.09 -16.76 0.32
C VAL A 118 1.90 -17.26 -1.11
N THR A 119 2.91 -17.91 -1.69
CA THR A 119 2.84 -18.56 -3.02
C THR A 119 1.67 -19.54 -3.11
N ASP A 120 1.57 -20.47 -2.15
CA ASP A 120 0.49 -21.46 -2.11
C ASP A 120 -0.89 -20.79 -2.05
N LEU A 121 -1.00 -19.70 -1.28
CA LEU A 121 -2.25 -18.95 -1.14
C LEU A 121 -2.60 -18.15 -2.41
N ILE A 122 -1.62 -17.63 -3.13
CA ILE A 122 -1.87 -16.98 -4.43
C ILE A 122 -2.38 -18.03 -5.43
N GLU A 123 -1.71 -19.17 -5.54
CA GLU A 123 -2.16 -20.26 -6.42
C GLU A 123 -3.57 -20.76 -6.07
N ALA A 124 -3.89 -20.87 -4.78
CA ALA A 124 -5.23 -21.21 -4.33
C ALA A 124 -6.24 -20.10 -4.67
N ALA A 125 -5.84 -18.82 -4.59
CA ALA A 125 -6.69 -17.69 -4.94
C ALA A 125 -7.14 -17.76 -6.39
N LEU A 126 -6.24 -18.08 -7.32
CA LEU A 126 -6.55 -18.21 -8.75
C LEU A 126 -7.68 -19.22 -9.04
N ARG A 127 -7.85 -20.23 -8.18
CA ARG A 127 -8.93 -21.25 -8.29
C ARG A 127 -10.26 -20.79 -7.69
N ASN A 128 -10.27 -19.66 -6.96
CA ASN A 128 -11.46 -19.14 -6.29
C ASN A 128 -12.17 -18.02 -7.07
N ASN A 129 -11.70 -17.71 -8.28
CA ASN A 129 -12.24 -16.67 -9.16
C ASN A 129 -12.47 -15.31 -8.44
N PRO A 130 -11.49 -14.76 -7.73
CA PRO A 130 -11.63 -13.46 -7.10
C PRO A 130 -11.53 -12.36 -8.16
N ARG A 131 -12.18 -11.22 -7.91
CA ARG A 131 -11.92 -10.02 -8.69
C ARG A 131 -10.65 -9.32 -8.21
N TRP A 132 -10.36 -9.42 -6.91
CA TRP A 132 -9.22 -8.79 -6.28
C TRP A 132 -8.39 -9.80 -5.46
N ILE A 133 -7.08 -9.75 -5.64
CA ILE A 133 -6.12 -10.41 -4.76
C ILE A 133 -5.31 -9.31 -4.09
N MET A 134 -5.41 -9.22 -2.77
CA MET A 134 -4.67 -8.24 -1.98
C MET A 134 -3.66 -8.95 -1.10
N ILE A 135 -2.41 -8.52 -1.17
CA ILE A 135 -1.32 -9.09 -0.39
C ILE A 135 -0.79 -8.01 0.53
N SER A 136 -0.86 -8.25 1.84
CA SER A 136 -0.52 -7.23 2.84
C SER A 136 0.92 -6.74 2.69
N GLU A 137 1.87 -7.64 2.43
CA GLU A 137 3.27 -7.31 2.19
C GLU A 137 3.98 -8.39 1.38
N LEU A 138 4.71 -7.99 0.36
CA LEU A 138 5.63 -8.84 -0.40
C LEU A 138 7.05 -8.68 0.12
N ARG A 139 7.76 -9.79 0.26
CA ARG A 139 9.12 -9.80 0.81
C ARG A 139 10.13 -10.60 -0.02
N GLY A 140 9.67 -11.55 -0.82
CA GLY A 140 10.50 -12.48 -1.54
C GLY A 140 9.92 -12.99 -2.85
N MET A 141 10.20 -14.24 -3.16
CA MET A 141 9.92 -14.85 -4.45
C MET A 141 8.44 -14.93 -4.82
N GLU A 142 7.53 -14.84 -3.85
CA GLU A 142 6.08 -14.79 -4.06
C GLU A 142 5.63 -13.61 -4.94
N ALA A 143 6.51 -12.62 -5.14
CA ALA A 143 6.30 -11.54 -6.10
C ALA A 143 6.09 -12.06 -7.52
N TYR A 144 6.74 -13.16 -7.90
CA TYR A 144 6.57 -13.78 -9.20
C TYR A 144 5.13 -14.27 -9.40
N GLU A 145 4.61 -15.07 -8.46
CA GLU A 145 3.26 -15.62 -8.54
C GLU A 145 2.18 -14.51 -8.53
N MET A 146 2.41 -13.47 -7.74
CA MET A 146 1.52 -12.32 -7.76
C MET A 146 1.49 -11.65 -9.14
N ILE A 147 2.64 -11.49 -9.81
CA ILE A 147 2.72 -10.92 -11.16
C ILE A 147 2.03 -11.84 -12.17
N GLN A 148 2.19 -13.17 -12.05
CA GLN A 148 1.45 -14.13 -12.89
C GLN A 148 -0.07 -14.01 -12.68
N ALA A 149 -0.53 -13.75 -11.46
CA ALA A 149 -1.95 -13.48 -11.19
C ALA A 149 -2.44 -12.22 -11.93
N VAL A 150 -1.63 -11.16 -11.97
CA VAL A 150 -1.94 -9.95 -12.77
C VAL A 150 -2.02 -10.27 -14.26
N PHE A 151 -1.09 -11.04 -14.80
CA PHE A 151 -1.09 -11.44 -16.22
C PHE A 151 -2.32 -12.28 -16.58
N SER A 152 -2.87 -13.04 -15.64
CA SER A 152 -4.10 -13.80 -15.84
C SER A 152 -5.39 -12.98 -15.67
N GLY A 153 -5.29 -11.67 -15.50
CA GLY A 153 -6.43 -10.73 -15.47
C GLY A 153 -7.01 -10.47 -14.08
N HIS A 154 -6.37 -10.93 -13.01
CA HIS A 154 -6.76 -10.57 -11.64
C HIS A 154 -6.23 -9.17 -11.29
N HIS A 155 -6.98 -8.45 -10.45
CA HIS A 155 -6.55 -7.14 -9.98
C HIS A 155 -5.86 -7.27 -8.63
N VAL A 156 -4.73 -6.59 -8.49
CA VAL A 156 -3.86 -6.74 -7.32
C VAL A 156 -3.58 -5.38 -6.67
N VAL A 157 -3.68 -5.36 -5.34
CA VAL A 157 -3.09 -4.30 -4.51
C VAL A 157 -2.15 -4.96 -3.52
N THR A 158 -0.93 -4.49 -3.48
CA THR A 158 0.08 -5.03 -2.56
C THR A 158 0.96 -3.95 -1.96
N SER A 159 1.67 -4.30 -0.90
CA SER A 159 2.71 -3.43 -0.35
C SER A 159 4.08 -4.10 -0.32
N LEU A 160 5.12 -3.29 -0.38
CA LEU A 160 6.50 -3.75 -0.29
C LEU A 160 7.41 -2.67 0.33
N HIS A 161 8.62 -3.06 0.67
CA HIS A 161 9.68 -2.13 1.06
C HIS A 161 10.47 -1.69 -0.17
N SER A 162 10.34 -0.40 -0.53
CA SER A 162 11.14 0.28 -1.54
C SER A 162 11.44 1.71 -1.10
N VAL A 163 12.47 2.30 -1.68
CA VAL A 163 12.93 3.67 -1.34
C VAL A 163 12.02 4.76 -1.92
N ASP A 164 11.33 4.44 -3.02
CA ASP A 164 10.33 5.31 -3.67
C ASP A 164 9.32 4.48 -4.50
N ALA A 165 8.40 5.16 -5.18
CA ALA A 165 7.42 4.52 -6.04
C ALA A 165 8.04 4.06 -7.37
N GLU A 166 8.94 4.84 -7.94
CA GLU A 166 9.57 4.60 -9.25
C GLU A 166 10.43 3.33 -9.26
N THR A 167 11.09 3.00 -8.14
CA THR A 167 11.94 1.82 -8.03
C THR A 167 11.19 0.54 -7.67
N SER A 168 9.90 0.62 -7.38
CA SER A 168 9.11 -0.54 -6.99
C SER A 168 9.03 -1.64 -8.07
N PRO A 169 8.93 -1.36 -9.39
CA PRO A 169 9.02 -2.40 -10.42
C PRO A 169 10.33 -3.17 -10.38
N LYS A 170 11.45 -2.47 -10.29
CA LYS A 170 12.77 -3.11 -10.16
C LYS A 170 12.89 -3.94 -8.88
N ARG A 171 12.26 -3.49 -7.79
CA ARG A 171 12.21 -4.26 -6.54
C ARG A 171 11.42 -5.55 -6.72
N LEU A 172 10.31 -5.54 -7.44
CA LEU A 172 9.52 -6.74 -7.77
C LEU A 172 10.34 -7.74 -8.61
N VAL A 173 11.08 -7.27 -9.63
CA VAL A 173 12.01 -8.11 -10.39
C VAL A 173 13.03 -8.79 -9.48
N ASN A 174 13.69 -8.02 -8.61
CA ASN A 174 14.72 -8.55 -7.70
C ASN A 174 14.15 -9.57 -6.71
N MET A 175 12.91 -9.39 -6.24
CA MET A 175 12.23 -10.34 -5.37
C MET A 175 11.89 -11.63 -6.11
N SER A 176 11.34 -11.53 -7.32
CA SER A 176 11.00 -12.68 -8.17
C SER A 176 12.22 -13.55 -8.50
N LYS A 177 13.39 -12.95 -8.70
CA LYS A 177 14.66 -13.66 -8.94
C LYS A 177 15.13 -14.51 -7.78
N MET A 178 14.60 -14.33 -6.58
CA MET A 178 14.97 -15.16 -5.43
C MET A 178 14.52 -16.62 -5.60
N GLY A 179 13.53 -16.88 -6.45
CA GLY A 179 13.02 -18.23 -6.70
C GLY A 179 12.90 -18.62 -8.18
N TYR A 180 12.98 -17.67 -9.12
CA TYR A 180 12.67 -17.90 -10.52
C TYR A 180 13.75 -17.34 -11.45
N GLN A 181 13.91 -17.99 -12.62
CA GLN A 181 14.80 -17.54 -13.70
C GLN A 181 13.95 -17.04 -14.88
N PHE A 182 14.21 -15.83 -15.32
CA PHE A 182 13.54 -15.18 -16.46
C PHE A 182 14.43 -14.06 -17.04
N ASP A 183 14.08 -13.56 -18.21
CA ASP A 183 14.70 -12.34 -18.73
C ASP A 183 14.24 -11.13 -17.93
N GLU A 184 15.17 -10.48 -17.22
CA GLU A 184 14.87 -9.40 -16.30
C GLU A 184 14.26 -8.18 -16.97
N LYS A 185 14.76 -7.84 -18.17
CA LYS A 185 14.32 -6.66 -18.90
C LYS A 185 12.89 -6.85 -19.40
N SER A 186 12.61 -7.98 -20.02
CA SER A 186 11.26 -8.32 -20.48
C SER A 186 10.28 -8.37 -19.32
N PHE A 187 10.68 -8.95 -18.20
CA PHE A 187 9.83 -9.04 -17.02
C PHE A 187 9.56 -7.67 -16.36
N GLU A 188 10.55 -6.76 -16.35
CA GLU A 188 10.36 -5.39 -15.87
C GLU A 188 9.43 -4.59 -16.80
N GLU A 189 9.57 -4.74 -18.11
CA GLU A 189 8.66 -4.15 -19.11
C GLU A 189 7.22 -4.65 -18.93
N ASP A 190 7.03 -5.93 -18.65
CA ASP A 190 5.72 -6.49 -18.34
C ASP A 190 5.16 -5.94 -17.04
N ILE A 191 5.96 -5.81 -15.97
CA ILE A 191 5.52 -5.18 -14.72
C ILE A 191 5.05 -3.75 -14.97
N LEU A 192 5.81 -2.96 -15.73
CA LEU A 192 5.47 -1.57 -16.08
C LEU A 192 4.19 -1.48 -16.92
N ARG A 193 3.90 -2.49 -17.73
CA ARG A 193 2.70 -2.56 -18.57
C ARG A 193 1.44 -2.93 -17.78
N TYR A 194 1.54 -3.84 -16.81
CA TYR A 194 0.39 -4.43 -16.14
C TYR A 194 0.11 -3.88 -14.74
N PHE A 195 1.14 -3.39 -14.04
CA PHE A 195 0.91 -2.55 -12.87
C PHE A 195 0.65 -1.12 -13.33
N ASN A 196 -0.39 -0.51 -12.79
CA ASN A 196 -0.83 0.79 -13.26
C ASN A 196 -0.26 1.93 -12.41
N PHE A 197 -0.22 1.76 -11.09
CA PHE A 197 0.18 2.83 -10.18
C PHE A 197 1.10 2.37 -9.06
N GLY A 198 2.08 3.22 -8.74
CA GLY A 198 2.91 3.12 -7.55
C GLY A 198 2.62 4.26 -6.58
N CYS A 199 2.45 3.92 -5.30
CA CYS A 199 2.23 4.88 -4.22
C CYS A 199 3.37 4.78 -3.22
N HIS A 200 3.96 5.91 -2.83
CA HIS A 200 5.02 5.93 -1.81
C HIS A 200 4.59 6.69 -0.57
N ILE A 201 4.71 6.03 0.59
CA ILE A 201 4.32 6.61 1.88
C ILE A 201 5.57 6.87 2.71
N LYS A 202 5.66 8.07 3.26
CA LYS A 202 6.76 8.48 4.16
C LYS A 202 6.27 8.68 5.58
N ARG A 203 7.23 8.51 6.48
CA ARG A 203 7.10 8.80 7.90
C ARG A 203 8.09 9.87 8.29
N LEU A 204 7.61 10.88 9.02
CA LEU A 204 8.40 11.99 9.52
C LEU A 204 8.26 12.07 11.04
N VAL A 205 9.35 12.30 11.74
CA VAL A 205 9.35 12.59 13.18
C VAL A 205 9.68 14.06 13.38
N VAL A 206 8.68 14.82 13.81
CA VAL A 206 8.83 16.25 14.12
C VAL A 206 9.04 16.40 15.62
N LYS A 207 10.15 17.04 15.99
CA LYS A 207 10.44 17.37 17.39
C LYS A 207 9.92 18.76 17.68
N THR A 208 8.95 18.89 18.56
CA THR A 208 8.46 20.19 19.05
C THR A 208 8.94 20.41 20.49
N THR A 209 9.57 21.56 20.74
CA THR A 209 9.92 21.97 22.10
C THR A 209 8.78 22.83 22.62
N LYS A 210 8.02 22.37 23.62
CA LYS A 210 7.14 23.24 24.42
C LYS A 210 7.93 23.79 25.60
N GLN A 211 7.53 24.98 26.07
CA GLN A 211 8.16 25.69 27.20
C GLN A 211 8.67 24.73 28.30
N GLY A 212 9.99 24.81 28.56
CA GLY A 212 10.63 24.10 29.67
C GLY A 212 10.86 22.60 29.44
N ASN A 213 11.71 22.21 28.51
CA ASN A 213 12.35 20.86 28.41
C ASN A 213 11.49 19.63 28.02
N VAL A 214 10.25 19.73 27.62
CA VAL A 214 9.49 18.59 27.12
C VAL A 214 9.57 18.51 25.59
N LYS A 215 10.35 17.55 25.06
CA LYS A 215 10.40 17.23 23.64
C LYS A 215 9.23 16.31 23.30
N ILE A 216 8.22 16.81 22.62
CA ILE A 216 7.14 15.98 22.08
C ILE A 216 7.56 15.54 20.67
N ASN A 217 7.80 14.26 20.50
CA ASN A 217 8.03 13.67 19.20
C ASN A 217 6.66 13.38 18.53
N ARG A 218 6.34 14.11 17.46
CA ARG A 218 5.14 13.90 16.66
C ARG A 218 5.50 13.07 15.43
N VAL A 219 4.89 11.91 15.28
CA VAL A 219 5.07 11.07 14.11
C VAL A 219 3.98 11.41 13.09
N ILE A 220 4.41 11.85 11.92
CA ILE A 220 3.53 12.20 10.81
C ILE A 220 3.72 11.14 9.71
N ARG A 221 2.64 10.65 9.14
CA ARG A 221 2.64 9.76 7.98
C ARG A 221 1.88 10.43 6.86
N TYR A 222 2.42 10.36 5.65
CA TYR A 222 1.83 11.08 4.52
C TYR A 222 2.13 10.36 3.21
N LEU A 223 1.23 10.53 2.24
CA LEU A 223 1.43 10.13 0.86
C LEU A 223 2.48 11.06 0.26
N ALA A 224 3.67 10.52 -0.03
CA ALA A 224 4.76 11.32 -0.55
C ALA A 224 4.73 11.43 -2.07
N LYS A 225 4.34 10.33 -2.76
CA LYS A 225 4.32 10.31 -4.22
C LYS A 225 3.32 9.29 -4.75
N VAL A 226 2.75 9.60 -5.90
CA VAL A 226 2.03 8.66 -6.77
C VAL A 226 2.60 8.77 -8.16
N VAL A 227 2.89 7.63 -8.76
CA VAL A 227 3.32 7.51 -10.16
C VAL A 227 2.39 6.59 -10.92
N GLU A 228 2.19 6.88 -12.19
CA GLU A 228 1.64 5.99 -13.18
C GLU A 228 2.79 5.23 -13.86
N TYR A 229 2.71 3.91 -13.91
CA TYR A 229 3.67 3.09 -14.64
C TYR A 229 3.24 2.99 -16.10
N LEU A 230 4.21 3.12 -16.99
CA LEU A 230 4.05 3.10 -18.43
C LEU A 230 5.18 2.24 -19.03
N PRO A 231 5.01 1.68 -20.21
CA PRO A 231 6.06 0.88 -20.86
C PRO A 231 7.42 1.59 -20.97
N GLU A 232 7.40 2.91 -21.12
CA GLU A 232 8.59 3.76 -21.20
C GLU A 232 9.17 4.18 -19.82
N GLY A 233 8.53 3.79 -18.72
CA GLY A 233 8.97 4.11 -17.35
C GLY A 233 7.82 4.54 -16.44
N SER A 234 8.04 5.55 -15.62
CA SER A 234 7.03 6.07 -14.70
C SER A 234 6.77 7.56 -14.91
N ARG A 235 5.52 7.97 -14.75
CA ARG A 235 5.06 9.36 -14.84
C ARG A 235 4.57 9.84 -13.47
N MET A 236 5.06 10.98 -13.01
CA MET A 236 4.60 11.57 -11.76
C MET A 236 3.15 12.06 -11.90
N VAL A 237 2.29 11.59 -10.99
CA VAL A 237 0.89 11.99 -10.88
C VAL A 237 0.71 12.96 -9.72
N PHE A 238 1.33 12.67 -8.61
CA PHE A 238 1.25 13.48 -7.39
C PHE A 238 2.56 13.39 -6.61
N GLU A 239 3.01 14.51 -6.07
CA GLU A 239 4.14 14.57 -5.15
C GLU A 239 3.84 15.53 -4.00
N GLN A 240 4.12 15.08 -2.75
CA GLN A 240 4.01 15.89 -1.54
C GLN A 240 5.33 15.87 -0.79
N LYS A 241 5.81 17.05 -0.41
CA LYS A 241 7.08 17.24 0.30
C LYS A 241 6.87 17.98 1.61
N TYR A 242 7.69 17.66 2.60
CA TYR A 242 7.79 18.43 3.83
C TYR A 242 9.10 19.21 3.83
N GLN A 243 8.98 20.52 3.80
CA GLN A 243 10.13 21.43 3.79
C GLN A 243 9.80 22.68 4.65
N ASN A 244 10.77 23.14 5.43
CA ASN A 244 10.63 24.36 6.24
C ASN A 244 9.38 24.37 7.15
N GLY A 245 9.03 23.20 7.73
CA GLY A 245 7.88 23.10 8.64
C GLY A 245 6.52 23.01 7.96
N LYS A 246 6.45 22.96 6.65
CA LYS A 246 5.21 22.93 5.87
C LYS A 246 5.19 21.78 4.88
N PHE A 247 4.00 21.30 4.59
CA PHE A 247 3.77 20.41 3.45
C PHE A 247 3.42 21.24 2.22
N THR A 248 4.06 20.91 1.11
CA THR A 248 3.69 21.40 -0.23
C THR A 248 3.40 20.21 -1.12
N TYR A 249 2.52 20.36 -2.09
CA TYR A 249 2.22 19.33 -3.08
C TYR A 249 2.10 19.89 -4.48
N SER A 250 2.41 19.05 -5.45
CA SER A 250 2.25 19.31 -6.87
C SER A 250 1.60 18.10 -7.55
N THR A 251 0.88 18.35 -8.61
CA THR A 251 0.35 17.31 -9.49
C THR A 251 1.08 17.33 -10.82
N GLY A 252 1.19 16.16 -11.44
CA GLY A 252 1.70 15.99 -12.78
C GLY A 252 0.58 15.74 -13.79
N SER A 253 0.70 14.66 -14.57
CA SER A 253 -0.29 14.29 -15.58
C SER A 253 -0.57 12.80 -15.55
N LEU A 254 -1.69 12.42 -16.11
CA LEU A 254 -2.08 11.04 -16.40
C LEU A 254 -1.91 10.75 -17.90
N SER A 255 -1.77 9.50 -18.28
CA SER A 255 -1.67 9.08 -19.66
C SER A 255 -3.01 9.14 -20.39
N ASP A 256 -2.95 9.24 -21.72
CA ASP A 256 -4.16 9.13 -22.54
C ASP A 256 -4.82 7.76 -22.38
N GLN A 257 -4.02 6.69 -22.24
CA GLN A 257 -4.50 5.35 -21.97
C GLN A 257 -5.35 5.28 -20.69
N PHE A 258 -4.96 6.00 -19.63
CA PHE A 258 -5.76 6.05 -18.42
C PHE A 258 -7.08 6.80 -18.64
N TYR A 259 -7.07 7.91 -19.40
CA TYR A 259 -8.30 8.62 -19.74
C TYR A 259 -9.23 7.80 -20.66
N GLU A 260 -8.70 7.03 -21.60
CA GLU A 260 -9.47 6.06 -22.40
C GLU A 260 -10.14 5.02 -21.49
N LYS A 261 -9.41 4.45 -20.53
CA LYS A 261 -9.95 3.52 -19.54
C LYS A 261 -11.07 4.15 -18.69
N LEU A 262 -10.97 5.43 -18.34
CA LEU A 262 -12.05 6.14 -17.65
C LEU A 262 -13.29 6.25 -18.53
N ALA A 263 -13.13 6.61 -19.80
CA ALA A 263 -14.22 6.72 -20.76
C ALA A 263 -14.94 5.39 -20.99
N GLU A 264 -14.19 4.27 -21.06
CA GLU A 264 -14.76 2.91 -21.15
C GLU A 264 -15.60 2.51 -19.92
N ASN A 265 -15.39 3.16 -18.78
CA ASN A 265 -16.16 2.94 -17.55
C ASN A 265 -17.18 4.07 -17.27
N ASP A 266 -17.47 4.93 -18.24
CA ASP A 266 -18.38 6.08 -18.12
C ASP A 266 -17.97 7.06 -16.99
N ILE A 267 -16.69 7.16 -16.70
CA ILE A 267 -16.13 8.03 -15.64
C ILE A 267 -15.52 9.26 -16.28
N THR A 268 -15.98 10.44 -15.84
CA THR A 268 -15.36 11.72 -16.19
C THR A 268 -14.53 12.20 -15.00
N TYR A 269 -13.22 12.31 -15.20
CA TYR A 269 -12.29 12.81 -14.19
C TYR A 269 -11.18 13.63 -14.84
N LYS A 270 -10.73 14.65 -14.16
CA LYS A 270 -9.56 15.45 -14.54
C LYS A 270 -8.70 15.67 -13.31
N LEU A 271 -7.43 15.26 -13.40
CA LEU A 271 -6.47 15.54 -12.35
C LEU A 271 -6.30 17.07 -12.22
N PRO A 272 -6.51 17.66 -11.03
CA PRO A 272 -6.27 19.07 -10.82
C PRO A 272 -4.81 19.44 -11.09
N ASP A 273 -4.55 20.62 -11.67
CA ASP A 273 -3.19 21.13 -11.90
C ASP A 273 -2.77 22.00 -10.72
N PHE A 274 -1.86 21.51 -9.90
CA PHE A 274 -1.29 22.18 -8.75
C PHE A 274 0.23 22.23 -8.82
N LYS A 275 0.82 23.37 -8.48
CA LYS A 275 2.28 23.56 -8.41
C LYS A 275 2.64 24.15 -7.05
N ASP A 276 3.37 23.40 -6.24
CA ASP A 276 3.91 23.78 -4.93
C ASP A 276 2.88 24.43 -3.98
N VAL A 277 1.65 23.91 -4.01
CA VAL A 277 0.56 24.40 -3.16
C VAL A 277 0.81 23.99 -1.71
N VAL A 278 0.66 24.91 -0.77
CA VAL A 278 0.80 24.63 0.67
C VAL A 278 -0.40 23.84 1.15
N ALA A 279 -0.17 22.66 1.73
CA ALA A 279 -1.23 21.84 2.31
C ALA A 279 -1.77 22.48 3.59
N VAL A 280 -3.10 22.59 3.69
CA VAL A 280 -3.79 23.25 4.82
C VAL A 280 -3.66 22.44 6.11
N LYS A 281 -3.64 21.11 6.04
CA LYS A 281 -3.45 20.22 7.19
C LYS A 281 -2.17 19.39 7.05
N GLN A 282 -1.56 19.15 8.20
CA GLN A 282 -0.31 18.39 8.30
C GLN A 282 -0.62 16.91 8.46
N GLY A 283 0.18 16.05 7.88
CA GLY A 283 0.05 14.62 7.79
C GLY A 283 -0.47 13.84 9.01
N LEU A 284 -0.92 12.61 8.78
CA LEU A 284 -1.61 11.75 9.74
C LEU A 284 -0.80 11.54 11.02
N ILE A 285 -1.38 11.93 12.15
CA ILE A 285 -0.81 11.73 13.48
C ILE A 285 -1.42 10.45 14.04
N ILE A 286 -0.58 9.43 14.15
CA ILE A 286 -0.95 8.22 14.90
C ILE A 286 -0.27 8.35 16.26
N SER A 287 -1.08 8.62 17.32
CA SER A 287 -0.60 8.48 18.69
C SER A 287 -0.23 7.01 18.93
N ARG A 288 0.93 6.80 19.50
CA ARG A 288 1.33 5.48 20.01
C ARG A 288 0.54 5.15 21.26
#